data_9347a326f300b74ee6767d83d9aaea31
#
_entry.id   9347a326f300b74ee6767d83d9aaea31
#
_cell.length_a   1.000
_cell.length_b   1.000
_cell.length_c   1.000
_cell.angle_alpha   90.00
_cell.angle_beta   90.00
_cell.angle_gamma   90.00
#
_symmetry.space_group_name_H-M   'P 1'
#
loop_
_entity.id
_entity.type
_entity.pdbx_description
1 polymer ?
#
loop_
_entity_poly.entity_id
_entity_poly.type
_entity_poly.pdbx_seq_one_letter_code
_entity_poly.pdbx_strand_id
1 'polypeptide(L)'
;MIEIKFRAWDSENNKWIYGWVTKLTEGVRRFWAIIQDEDGELVRYYIHNENSIGQFTGLYDKKGKEIFEGDIVDFLFDGIKFRLPVV
;
A
#
# COMPACT_ATOMS: atom_id res chain seq x y z
N MET A 1 14.21 4.10 12.83
CA MET A 1 12.97 4.83 12.53
C MET A 1 12.22 4.09 11.43
N ILE A 2 10.93 3.84 11.62
CA ILE A 2 10.10 3.16 10.63
C ILE A 2 9.65 4.17 9.58
N GLU A 3 9.88 3.84 8.32
CA GLU A 3 9.40 4.65 7.21
C GLU A 3 7.87 4.54 7.12
N ILE A 4 7.19 5.69 7.03
CA ILE A 4 5.74 5.72 6.84
C ILE A 4 5.47 5.75 5.35
N LYS A 5 4.90 4.66 4.84
CA LYS A 5 4.61 4.50 3.42
C LYS A 5 3.34 3.69 3.25
N PHE A 6 2.56 4.04 2.24
CA PHE A 6 1.34 3.33 1.89
C PHE A 6 1.40 2.87 0.45
N ARG A 7 0.59 1.88 0.15
CA ARG A 7 0.34 1.49 -1.24
C ARG A 7 -1.16 1.41 -1.47
N ALA A 8 -1.57 1.52 -2.72
CA ALA A 8 -2.94 1.28 -3.13
C ALA A 8 -2.95 0.74 -4.56
N TRP A 9 -4.01 0.02 -4.91
CA TRP A 9 -4.15 -0.52 -6.25
C TRP A 9 -4.75 0.53 -7.18
N ASP A 10 -4.04 0.83 -8.26
CA ASP A 10 -4.52 1.68 -9.33
C ASP A 10 -5.18 0.81 -10.38
N SER A 11 -6.51 0.75 -10.35
CA SER A 11 -7.29 -0.08 -11.26
C SER A 11 -7.31 0.43 -12.71
N GLU A 12 -7.02 1.71 -12.91
CA GLU A 12 -6.97 2.28 -14.26
C GLU A 12 -5.73 1.82 -15.00
N ASN A 13 -4.60 1.70 -14.30
CA ASN A 13 -3.32 1.32 -14.89
C ASN A 13 -2.85 -0.08 -14.49
N ASN A 14 -3.65 -0.81 -13.70
CA ASN A 14 -3.37 -2.17 -13.24
C ASN A 14 -2.00 -2.31 -12.59
N LYS A 15 -1.72 -1.43 -11.63
CA LYS A 15 -0.45 -1.46 -10.90
C LYS A 15 -0.61 -0.97 -9.46
N TRP A 16 0.32 -1.36 -8.61
CA TRP A 16 0.44 -0.78 -7.28
C TRP A 16 1.08 0.59 -7.37
N ILE A 17 0.53 1.55 -6.63
CA ILE A 17 1.12 2.87 -6.46
C ILE A 17 1.50 3.06 -5.00
N TYR A 18 2.61 3.72 -4.76
CA TYR A 18 3.20 3.88 -3.44
C TYR A 18 3.38 5.36 -3.12
N GLY A 19 3.16 5.73 -1.88
CA GLY A 19 3.34 7.10 -1.45
C GLY A 19 2.59 7.40 -0.17
N TRP A 20 2.20 8.63 -0.01
CA TRP A 20 1.41 9.07 1.13
C TRP A 20 -0.06 9.02 0.76
N VAL A 21 -0.86 8.47 1.70
CA VAL A 21 -2.30 8.43 1.54
C VAL A 21 -2.92 9.67 2.18
N THR A 22 -3.85 10.27 1.48
CA THR A 22 -4.62 11.38 2.00
C THR A 22 -6.07 11.28 1.57
N LYS A 23 -6.96 11.83 2.38
CA LYS A 23 -8.37 11.94 2.04
C LYS A 23 -8.66 13.37 1.61
N LEU A 24 -9.15 13.52 0.41
CA LEU A 24 -9.44 14.81 -0.18
C LEU A 24 -10.94 15.06 -0.21
N THR A 25 -11.32 16.32 -0.06
CA THR A 25 -12.71 16.75 -0.16
C THR A 25 -12.81 17.79 -1.27
N GLU A 26 -13.73 17.55 -2.19
CA GLU A 26 -14.00 18.47 -3.28
C GLU A 26 -15.52 18.68 -3.37
N GLY A 27 -15.98 19.80 -2.85
CA GLY A 27 -17.41 20.03 -2.65
C GLY A 27 -17.97 19.04 -1.64
N VAL A 28 -18.96 18.24 -2.05
CA VAL A 28 -19.53 17.17 -1.24
C VAL A 28 -18.84 15.82 -1.45
N ARG A 29 -17.92 15.76 -2.42
CA ARG A 29 -17.22 14.52 -2.74
C ARG A 29 -16.00 14.35 -1.84
N ARG A 30 -15.82 13.12 -1.36
CA ARG A 30 -14.65 12.72 -0.61
C ARG A 30 -14.00 11.54 -1.34
N PHE A 31 -12.70 11.57 -1.46
CA PHE A 31 -11.97 10.50 -2.12
C PHE A 31 -10.58 10.34 -1.52
N TRP A 32 -10.05 9.14 -1.66
CA TRP A 32 -8.69 8.84 -1.26
C TRP A 32 -7.74 9.04 -2.42
N ALA A 33 -6.56 9.48 -2.12
CA ALA A 33 -5.50 9.64 -3.11
C ALA A 33 -4.15 9.26 -2.53
N ILE A 34 -3.27 8.77 -3.40
CA ILE A 34 -1.85 8.63 -3.10
C ILE A 34 -1.12 9.82 -3.69
N ILE A 35 -0.26 10.42 -2.90
CA ILE A 35 0.58 11.53 -3.31
C ILE A 35 2.00 11.02 -3.49
N GLN A 36 2.57 11.27 -4.66
CA GLN A 36 3.97 10.97 -4.96
C GLN A 36 4.70 12.24 -5.33
N ASP A 37 5.98 12.29 -4.95
CA ASP A 37 6.88 13.36 -5.39
C ASP A 37 7.62 12.85 -6.63
N GLU A 38 7.27 13.39 -7.79
CA GLU A 38 7.90 13.06 -9.07
C GLU A 38 8.58 14.31 -9.63
N ASP A 39 9.88 14.24 -9.83
CA ASP A 39 10.67 15.33 -10.42
C ASP A 39 10.47 16.69 -9.73
N GLY A 40 10.31 16.67 -8.40
CA GLY A 40 10.10 17.88 -7.62
C GLY A 40 8.66 18.38 -7.62
N GLU A 41 7.73 17.63 -8.19
CA GLU A 41 6.31 17.95 -8.20
C GLU A 41 5.51 16.88 -7.46
N LEU A 42 4.44 17.31 -6.78
CA LEU A 42 3.53 16.39 -6.13
C LEU A 42 2.44 15.96 -7.12
N VAL A 43 2.36 14.65 -7.35
CA VAL A 43 1.39 14.06 -8.26
C VAL A 43 0.37 13.26 -7.44
N ARG A 44 -0.91 13.47 -7.72
CA ARG A 44 -2.00 12.75 -7.08
C ARG A 44 -2.51 11.62 -7.97
N TYR A 45 -2.70 10.46 -7.33
CA TYR A 45 -3.35 9.32 -7.98
C TYR A 45 -4.60 8.97 -7.19
N TYR A 46 -5.77 9.03 -7.84
CA TYR A 46 -7.04 8.71 -7.20
C TYR A 46 -7.16 7.21 -6.95
N ILE A 47 -7.66 6.87 -5.76
CA ILE A 47 -7.85 5.50 -5.36
C ILE A 47 -9.35 5.19 -5.41
N HIS A 48 -9.76 4.32 -6.34
CA HIS A 48 -11.15 3.93 -6.51
C HIS A 48 -11.55 2.82 -5.53
N ASN A 49 -10.60 2.00 -5.11
CA ASN A 49 -10.84 0.92 -4.16
C ASN A 49 -10.07 1.20 -2.86
N GLU A 50 -10.74 1.82 -1.90
CA GLU A 50 -10.12 2.15 -0.61
C GLU A 50 -9.68 0.91 0.18
N ASN A 51 -10.30 -0.25 -0.08
CA ASN A 51 -9.91 -1.49 0.58
C ASN A 51 -8.53 -2.00 0.13
N SER A 52 -7.99 -1.45 -0.95
CA SER A 52 -6.65 -1.81 -1.42
C SER A 52 -5.55 -1.06 -0.69
N ILE A 53 -5.89 -0.03 0.10
CA ILE A 53 -4.92 0.79 0.81
C ILE A 53 -4.29 -0.03 1.94
N GLY A 54 -2.96 -0.11 1.95
CA GLY A 54 -2.23 -0.78 3.01
C GLY A 54 -0.99 -0.01 3.41
N GLN A 55 -0.68 -0.03 4.69
CA GLN A 55 0.51 0.61 5.22
C GLN A 55 1.70 -0.35 5.20
N PHE A 56 2.89 0.18 4.91
CA PHE A 56 4.12 -0.58 5.04
C PHE A 56 4.34 -0.96 6.51
N THR A 57 4.56 -2.24 6.77
CA THR A 57 4.72 -2.76 8.14
C THR A 57 6.08 -2.47 8.76
N GLY A 58 7.06 -2.05 7.95
CA GLY A 58 8.45 -1.92 8.37
C GLY A 58 9.23 -3.23 8.30
N LEU A 59 8.60 -4.28 7.81
CA LEU A 59 9.21 -5.60 7.70
C LEU A 59 9.46 -5.98 6.24
N TYR A 60 10.42 -6.87 6.04
CA TYR A 60 10.78 -7.38 4.73
C TYR A 60 10.68 -8.90 4.73
N ASP A 61 10.32 -9.47 3.57
CA ASP A 61 10.34 -10.92 3.43
C ASP A 61 11.78 -11.45 3.25
N LYS A 62 11.92 -12.76 3.08
CA LYS A 62 13.22 -13.41 2.93
C LYS A 62 14.01 -12.92 1.73
N LYS A 63 13.33 -12.37 0.72
CA LYS A 63 13.93 -11.86 -0.50
C LYS A 63 14.20 -10.36 -0.44
N GLY A 64 13.93 -9.72 0.69
CA GLY A 64 14.10 -8.28 0.87
C GLY A 64 12.95 -7.46 0.34
N LYS A 65 11.81 -8.06 0.02
CA LYS A 65 10.64 -7.35 -0.45
C LYS A 65 9.85 -6.77 0.71
N GLU A 66 9.41 -5.53 0.57
CA GLU A 66 8.60 -4.85 1.58
C GLU A 66 7.26 -5.56 1.81
N ILE A 67 6.87 -5.68 3.07
CA ILE A 67 5.59 -6.28 3.46
C ILE A 67 4.62 -5.18 3.85
N PHE A 68 3.47 -5.15 3.20
CA PHE A 68 2.39 -4.19 3.47
C PHE A 68 1.20 -4.89 4.10
N GLU A 69 0.38 -4.13 4.81
CA GLU A 69 -0.93 -4.62 5.26
C GLU A 69 -1.72 -5.13 4.07
N GLY A 70 -2.41 -6.24 4.25
CA GLY A 70 -3.16 -6.89 3.17
C GLY A 70 -2.35 -7.89 2.35
N ASP A 71 -1.03 -7.93 2.52
CA ASP A 71 -0.21 -8.97 1.88
C ASP A 71 -0.53 -10.33 2.48
N ILE A 72 -0.35 -11.36 1.66
CA ILE A 72 -0.41 -12.74 2.12
C ILE A 72 1.02 -13.25 2.18
N VAL A 73 1.45 -13.67 3.37
CA VAL A 73 2.80 -14.18 3.57
C VAL A 73 2.77 -15.68 3.88
N ASP A 74 3.73 -16.38 3.29
CA ASP A 74 3.95 -17.79 3.58
C ASP A 74 5.01 -17.92 4.67
N PHE A 75 4.76 -18.75 5.66
CA PHE A 75 5.78 -19.06 6.64
C PHE A 75 5.76 -20.54 6.99
N LEU A 76 6.88 -21.02 7.48
CA LEU A 76 7.08 -22.42 7.82
C LEU A 76 7.18 -22.53 9.34
N PHE A 77 6.33 -23.37 9.91
CA PHE A 77 6.38 -23.69 11.33
C PHE A 77 6.23 -25.19 11.51
N ASP A 78 7.20 -25.80 12.17
CA ASP A 78 7.22 -27.25 12.46
C ASP A 78 6.99 -28.11 11.20
N GLY A 79 7.63 -27.70 10.07
CA GLY A 79 7.51 -28.38 8.80
C GLY A 79 6.22 -28.15 8.04
N ILE A 80 5.31 -27.32 8.57
CA ILE A 80 4.03 -27.02 7.96
C ILE A 80 4.05 -25.61 7.38
N LYS A 81 3.62 -25.47 6.12
CA LYS A 81 3.47 -24.15 5.49
C LYS A 81 2.14 -23.54 5.87
N PHE A 82 2.21 -22.28 6.29
CA PHE A 82 1.04 -21.46 6.57
C PHE A 82 1.02 -20.26 5.63
N ARG A 83 -0.16 -19.88 5.24
CA ARG A 83 -0.38 -18.68 4.43
C ARG A 83 -1.37 -17.79 5.18
N LEU A 84 -0.88 -16.64 5.68
CA LEU A 84 -1.67 -15.75 6.51
C LEU A 84 -1.67 -14.33 5.94
N PRO A 85 -2.81 -13.62 6.04
CA PRO A 85 -2.86 -12.22 5.68
C PRO A 85 -2.16 -11.36 6.73
N VAL A 86 -1.52 -10.31 6.27
CA VAL A 86 -0.94 -9.28 7.14
C VAL A 86 -2.04 -8.28 7.47
N VAL A 87 -2.28 -8.08 8.75
CA VAL A 87 -3.33 -7.15 9.22
C VAL A 87 -2.74 -5.89 9.82
#